data_b8f276fe77fc7faf7185d74290f16d04
#
_entry.id   b8f276fe77fc7faf7185d74290f16d04
#
_cell.length_a   1.000
_cell.length_b   1.000
_cell.length_c   1.000
_cell.angle_alpha   90.00
_cell.angle_beta   90.00
_cell.angle_gamma   90.00
#
_symmetry.space_group_name_H-M   'P 1'
#
loop_
_entity.id
_entity.type
_entity.pdbx_description
1 polymer ?
#
loop_
_entity_poly.entity_id
_entity_poly.type
_entity_poly.pdbx_seq_one_letter_code
_entity_poly.pdbx_strand_id
1 'polypeptide(L)'
;MAESASVPRRRGRPRKADSGDARAAIAEAASAEFAQKGYDAASIRGIARRAGVDAALVHHYFDSKAGLFAEVVRLPVRPDRIVRSAFDVADEHLGRSLVRTVLTTWERTTVKSIGVSVLRSAVSDSAAGRLIRQYLLRELKGAIRGRIEERGIEPAEADLRATLVLTQMAGALIIRHVLELEPLASLSVDELTARLAPAVQGHLDGVAAGTGTPPA
;
A
#
# COMPACT_ATOMS: atom_id res chain seq x y z
N MET A 1 -63.04 19.66 20.37
CA MET A 1 -61.91 18.76 20.50
C MET A 1 -61.37 18.50 19.10
N ALA A 2 -60.31 19.13 18.71
CA ALA A 2 -59.66 18.97 17.41
C ALA A 2 -58.26 18.36 17.65
N GLU A 3 -58.12 17.12 17.23
CA GLU A 3 -56.89 16.29 17.29
C GLU A 3 -55.89 16.75 16.26
N SER A 4 -54.78 17.30 16.71
CA SER A 4 -53.69 17.81 15.85
C SER A 4 -52.81 16.63 15.42
N ALA A 5 -52.96 16.18 14.20
CA ALA A 5 -52.13 15.13 13.60
C ALA A 5 -50.72 15.67 13.34
N SER A 6 -49.73 15.08 14.03
CA SER A 6 -48.31 15.35 13.88
C SER A 6 -47.82 14.71 12.54
N VAL A 7 -47.39 15.55 11.60
CA VAL A 7 -46.78 15.11 10.32
C VAL A 7 -45.34 14.70 10.60
N PRO A 8 -44.89 13.47 10.17
CA PRO A 8 -43.51 13.04 10.34
C PRO A 8 -42.57 13.86 9.43
N ARG A 9 -41.56 14.49 10.03
CA ARG A 9 -40.50 15.21 9.30
C ARG A 9 -39.69 14.23 8.44
N ARG A 10 -39.83 14.36 7.12
CA ARG A 10 -38.92 13.70 6.17
C ARG A 10 -37.48 14.13 6.45
N ARG A 11 -36.60 13.16 6.76
CA ARG A 11 -35.16 13.34 6.80
C ARG A 11 -34.69 13.84 5.43
N GLY A 12 -34.31 15.12 5.36
CA GLY A 12 -33.79 15.74 4.15
C GLY A 12 -32.45 15.10 3.73
N ARG A 13 -32.25 15.01 2.42
CA ARG A 13 -30.99 14.58 1.77
C ARG A 13 -29.84 15.44 2.34
N PRO A 14 -28.70 14.83 2.80
CA PRO A 14 -27.57 15.59 3.35
C PRO A 14 -27.07 16.65 2.35
N ARG A 15 -26.84 17.87 2.81
CA ARG A 15 -26.30 18.95 2.02
C ARG A 15 -24.84 18.66 1.67
N LYS A 16 -24.35 19.14 0.52
CA LYS A 16 -22.97 18.95 0.01
C LYS A 16 -21.89 19.49 0.98
N ALA A 17 -22.24 20.40 1.88
CA ALA A 17 -21.41 20.88 2.99
C ALA A 17 -21.19 19.79 4.07
N ASP A 18 -22.25 19.00 4.40
CA ASP A 18 -22.16 17.92 5.39
C ASP A 18 -21.24 16.77 4.94
N SER A 19 -21.01 16.62 3.62
CA SER A 19 -20.18 15.55 3.07
C SER A 19 -18.67 15.78 3.27
N GLY A 20 -18.21 17.02 3.20
CA GLY A 20 -16.81 17.39 3.48
C GLY A 20 -16.46 17.23 4.96
N ASP A 21 -17.38 17.63 5.81
CA ASP A 21 -17.24 17.53 7.26
C ASP A 21 -17.22 16.06 7.72
N ALA A 22 -18.07 15.21 7.14
CA ALA A 22 -18.09 13.78 7.45
C ALA A 22 -16.80 13.07 7.02
N ARG A 23 -16.26 13.37 5.83
CA ARG A 23 -14.98 12.80 5.36
C ARG A 23 -13.83 13.21 6.27
N ALA A 24 -13.76 14.47 6.67
CA ALA A 24 -12.73 14.98 7.58
C ALA A 24 -12.85 14.34 8.98
N ALA A 25 -14.05 14.22 9.53
CA ALA A 25 -14.30 13.57 10.81
C ALA A 25 -13.89 12.08 10.81
N ILE A 26 -14.17 11.36 9.70
CA ILE A 26 -13.74 9.97 9.53
C ILE A 26 -12.21 9.87 9.48
N ALA A 27 -11.53 10.77 8.75
CA ALA A 27 -10.07 10.77 8.66
C ALA A 27 -9.41 11.08 10.03
N GLU A 28 -9.95 12.00 10.80
CA GLU A 28 -9.51 12.32 12.16
C GLU A 28 -9.69 11.13 13.10
N ALA A 29 -10.89 10.53 13.12
CA ALA A 29 -11.17 9.33 13.89
C ALA A 29 -10.26 8.16 13.51
N ALA A 30 -9.96 8.01 12.22
CA ALA A 30 -9.02 7.01 11.73
C ALA A 30 -7.60 7.26 12.22
N SER A 31 -7.12 8.50 12.18
CA SER A 31 -5.82 8.88 12.73
C SER A 31 -5.68 8.46 14.20
N ALA A 32 -6.69 8.79 15.02
CA ALA A 32 -6.71 8.41 16.43
C ALA A 32 -6.78 6.88 16.64
N GLU A 33 -7.59 6.18 15.85
CA GLU A 33 -7.73 4.71 15.94
C GLU A 33 -6.43 4.00 15.56
N PHE A 34 -5.77 4.43 14.47
CA PHE A 34 -4.48 3.90 14.06
C PHE A 34 -3.37 4.20 15.07
N ALA A 35 -3.33 5.42 15.62
CA ALA A 35 -2.34 5.79 16.63
C ALA A 35 -2.48 4.95 17.91
N GLN A 36 -3.73 4.67 18.33
CA GLN A 36 -4.00 3.93 19.55
C GLN A 36 -3.80 2.42 19.42
N LYS A 37 -4.24 1.82 18.31
CA LYS A 37 -4.28 0.36 18.13
C LYS A 37 -3.23 -0.20 17.18
N GLY A 38 -2.55 0.63 16.43
CA GLY A 38 -1.75 0.20 15.30
C GLY A 38 -2.59 -0.06 14.05
N TYR A 39 -1.91 -0.22 12.92
CA TYR A 39 -2.60 -0.47 11.65
C TYR A 39 -3.36 -1.80 11.66
N ASP A 40 -2.76 -2.88 12.15
CA ASP A 40 -3.34 -4.22 12.06
C ASP A 40 -4.62 -4.37 12.88
N ALA A 41 -4.64 -3.92 14.14
CA ALA A 41 -5.78 -4.05 15.04
C ALA A 41 -6.89 -3.00 14.84
N ALA A 42 -6.60 -1.89 14.12
CA ALA A 42 -7.62 -0.91 13.76
C ALA A 42 -8.64 -1.51 12.77
N SER A 43 -9.91 -1.12 12.91
CA SER A 43 -10.99 -1.62 12.05
C SER A 43 -11.92 -0.51 11.57
N ILE A 44 -12.50 -0.68 10.38
CA ILE A 44 -13.49 0.27 9.83
C ILE A 44 -14.65 0.48 10.79
N ARG A 45 -15.14 -0.59 11.44
CA ARG A 45 -16.20 -0.47 12.46
C ARG A 45 -15.75 0.32 13.68
N GLY A 46 -14.49 0.17 14.13
CA GLY A 46 -13.91 0.94 15.22
C GLY A 46 -13.81 2.43 14.88
N ILE A 47 -13.35 2.73 13.67
CA ILE A 47 -13.26 4.09 13.13
C ILE A 47 -14.64 4.74 13.01
N ALA A 48 -15.61 4.03 12.42
CA ALA A 48 -16.99 4.50 12.29
C ALA A 48 -17.61 4.86 13.64
N ARG A 49 -17.46 3.98 14.64
CA ARG A 49 -17.93 4.23 16.01
C ARG A 49 -17.28 5.47 16.63
N ARG A 50 -15.97 5.65 16.44
CA ARG A 50 -15.22 6.83 16.94
C ARG A 50 -15.65 8.12 16.25
N ALA A 51 -15.95 8.07 14.96
CA ALA A 51 -16.43 9.19 14.16
C ALA A 51 -17.93 9.49 14.38
N GLY A 52 -18.67 8.64 15.10
CA GLY A 52 -20.12 8.80 15.27
C GLY A 52 -20.93 8.56 14.00
N VAL A 53 -20.44 7.74 13.07
CA VAL A 53 -21.07 7.47 11.79
C VAL A 53 -21.31 5.96 11.57
N ASP A 54 -22.13 5.64 10.57
CA ASP A 54 -22.28 4.24 10.13
C ASP A 54 -21.05 3.77 9.32
N ALA A 55 -20.71 2.49 9.44
CA ALA A 55 -19.60 1.89 8.69
C ALA A 55 -19.80 1.96 7.18
N ALA A 56 -21.05 1.94 6.69
CA ALA A 56 -21.37 2.14 5.28
C ALA A 56 -20.95 3.53 4.79
N LEU A 57 -21.06 4.55 5.65
CA LEU A 57 -20.61 5.90 5.30
C LEU A 57 -19.08 5.96 5.17
N VAL A 58 -18.32 5.21 6.00
CA VAL A 58 -16.87 5.10 5.84
C VAL A 58 -16.53 4.46 4.50
N HIS A 59 -17.22 3.36 4.12
CA HIS A 59 -17.03 2.72 2.81
C HIS A 59 -17.48 3.58 1.62
N HIS A 60 -18.39 4.52 1.83
CA HIS A 60 -18.78 5.49 0.82
C HIS A 60 -17.65 6.47 0.46
N TYR A 61 -16.87 6.90 1.45
CA TYR A 61 -15.77 7.85 1.26
C TYR A 61 -14.42 7.19 0.99
N PHE A 62 -14.21 5.98 1.51
CA PHE A 62 -12.94 5.27 1.45
C PHE A 62 -13.17 3.82 1.03
N ASP A 63 -12.57 3.44 -0.06
CA ASP A 63 -12.71 2.11 -0.68
C ASP A 63 -12.19 0.96 0.21
N SER A 64 -11.25 1.28 1.11
CA SER A 64 -10.62 0.28 1.99
C SER A 64 -9.94 0.93 3.20
N LYS A 65 -9.60 0.12 4.20
CA LYS A 65 -8.75 0.53 5.33
C LYS A 65 -7.39 1.06 4.84
N ALA A 66 -6.83 0.44 3.80
CA ALA A 66 -5.58 0.89 3.18
C ALA A 66 -5.73 2.28 2.55
N GLY A 67 -6.86 2.56 1.89
CA GLY A 67 -7.16 3.88 1.32
C GLY A 67 -7.32 4.95 2.38
N LEU A 68 -8.04 4.64 3.43
CA LEU A 68 -8.20 5.55 4.57
C LEU A 68 -6.87 5.84 5.27
N PHE A 69 -6.02 4.83 5.46
CA PHE A 69 -4.69 5.02 6.04
C PHE A 69 -3.81 5.91 5.16
N ALA A 70 -3.78 5.63 3.85
CA ALA A 70 -3.00 6.44 2.90
C ALA A 70 -3.42 7.91 2.91
N GLU A 71 -4.71 8.20 3.06
CA GLU A 71 -5.22 9.56 3.25
C GLU A 71 -4.72 10.20 4.56
N VAL A 72 -4.84 9.49 5.68
CA VAL A 72 -4.39 9.95 7.01
C VAL A 72 -2.91 10.31 7.01
N VAL A 73 -2.07 9.49 6.40
CA VAL A 73 -0.62 9.73 6.30
C VAL A 73 -0.22 10.56 5.07
N ARG A 74 -1.21 11.02 4.28
CA ARG A 74 -1.04 11.86 3.09
C ARG A 74 -0.09 11.26 2.06
N LEU A 75 -0.24 9.97 1.79
CA LEU A 75 0.53 9.34 0.72
C LEU A 75 0.09 9.89 -0.65
N PRO A 76 1.02 10.25 -1.54
CA PRO A 76 0.70 10.81 -2.86
C PRO A 76 0.14 9.76 -3.82
N VAL A 77 0.34 8.49 -3.49
CA VAL A 77 -0.12 7.33 -4.26
C VAL A 77 -0.53 6.21 -3.31
N ARG A 78 -1.25 5.24 -3.83
CA ARG A 78 -1.65 4.00 -3.15
C ARG A 78 -0.65 2.88 -3.49
N PRO A 79 0.32 2.58 -2.62
CA PRO A 79 1.35 1.58 -2.93
C PRO A 79 0.77 0.20 -3.23
N ASP A 80 -0.27 -0.21 -2.50
CA ASP A 80 -0.99 -1.47 -2.74
C ASP A 80 -1.63 -1.54 -4.13
N ARG A 81 -2.19 -0.44 -4.63
CA ARG A 81 -2.76 -0.37 -5.99
C ARG A 81 -1.69 -0.41 -7.07
N ILE A 82 -0.55 0.25 -6.83
CA ILE A 82 0.59 0.22 -7.75
C ILE A 82 1.09 -1.22 -7.92
N VAL A 83 1.26 -1.95 -6.83
CA VAL A 83 1.69 -3.36 -6.88
C VAL A 83 0.66 -4.22 -7.61
N ARG A 84 -0.64 -4.07 -7.29
CA ARG A 84 -1.71 -4.84 -7.95
C ARG A 84 -1.77 -4.55 -9.45
N SER A 85 -1.69 -3.27 -9.86
CA SER A 85 -1.71 -2.91 -11.28
C SER A 85 -0.49 -3.42 -12.06
N ALA A 86 0.64 -3.61 -11.38
CA ALA A 86 1.82 -4.19 -11.99
C ALA A 86 1.65 -5.69 -12.31
N PHE A 87 0.68 -6.36 -11.69
CA PHE A 87 0.38 -7.77 -11.91
C PHE A 87 -0.70 -8.04 -12.98
N ASP A 88 -1.19 -7.00 -13.63
CA ASP A 88 -2.14 -7.11 -14.74
C ASP A 88 -1.42 -7.42 -16.07
N VAL A 89 -0.57 -8.44 -16.04
CA VAL A 89 0.23 -8.93 -17.17
C VAL A 89 0.40 -10.45 -17.06
N ALA A 90 0.88 -11.09 -18.14
CA ALA A 90 1.21 -12.51 -18.14
C ALA A 90 2.33 -12.85 -17.12
N ASP A 91 2.31 -14.08 -16.59
CA ASP A 91 3.14 -14.51 -15.46
C ASP A 91 4.65 -14.35 -15.72
N GLU A 92 5.11 -14.61 -16.93
CA GLU A 92 6.50 -14.47 -17.34
C GLU A 92 7.01 -13.01 -17.34
N HIS A 93 6.11 -12.04 -17.20
CA HIS A 93 6.44 -10.61 -17.23
C HIS A 93 6.22 -9.89 -15.89
N LEU A 94 5.77 -10.59 -14.84
CA LEU A 94 5.44 -10.01 -13.54
C LEU A 94 6.59 -9.24 -12.91
N GLY A 95 7.79 -9.84 -12.91
CA GLY A 95 8.98 -9.21 -12.34
C GLY A 95 9.37 -7.92 -13.06
N ARG A 96 9.35 -7.93 -14.40
CA ARG A 96 9.61 -6.74 -15.20
C ARG A 96 8.57 -5.66 -15.00
N SER A 97 7.30 -6.04 -15.02
CA SER A 97 6.17 -5.12 -14.83
C SER A 97 6.23 -4.47 -13.45
N LEU A 98 6.44 -5.25 -12.38
CA LEU A 98 6.54 -4.75 -11.02
C LEU A 98 7.69 -3.76 -10.86
N VAL A 99 8.90 -4.14 -11.27
CA VAL A 99 10.08 -3.28 -11.16
C VAL A 99 9.88 -1.98 -11.92
N ARG A 100 9.46 -2.05 -13.18
CA ARG A 100 9.24 -0.88 -14.03
C ARG A 100 8.18 0.05 -13.47
N THR A 101 7.03 -0.51 -13.06
CA THR A 101 5.90 0.27 -12.52
C THR A 101 6.31 1.02 -11.25
N VAL A 102 7.00 0.36 -10.33
CA VAL A 102 7.46 0.97 -9.09
C VAL A 102 8.49 2.06 -9.40
N LEU A 103 9.53 1.77 -10.18
CA LEU A 103 10.58 2.76 -10.51
C LEU A 103 9.99 3.98 -11.24
N THR A 104 9.15 3.78 -12.27
CA THR A 104 8.51 4.88 -12.99
C THR A 104 7.63 5.74 -12.07
N THR A 105 6.97 5.11 -11.11
CA THR A 105 6.16 5.86 -10.12
C THR A 105 7.04 6.74 -9.24
N TRP A 106 8.22 6.26 -8.85
CA TRP A 106 9.17 7.01 -8.03
C TRP A 106 9.89 8.15 -8.75
N GLU A 107 9.94 8.14 -10.09
CA GLU A 107 10.47 9.28 -10.86
C GLU A 107 9.58 10.53 -10.78
N ARG A 108 8.34 10.40 -10.32
CA ARG A 108 7.46 11.55 -10.09
C ARG A 108 7.95 12.33 -8.86
N THR A 109 8.27 13.61 -9.02
CA THR A 109 8.85 14.46 -7.96
C THR A 109 8.11 14.40 -6.63
N THR A 110 6.76 14.49 -6.67
CA THR A 110 5.94 14.42 -5.45
C THR A 110 6.03 13.04 -4.78
N VAL A 111 6.07 11.96 -5.58
CA VAL A 111 6.18 10.59 -5.03
C VAL A 111 7.56 10.38 -4.44
N LYS A 112 8.62 10.81 -5.13
CA LYS A 112 10.01 10.70 -4.66
C LYS A 112 10.19 11.38 -3.30
N SER A 113 9.79 12.65 -3.17
CA SER A 113 10.00 13.43 -1.94
C SER A 113 9.26 12.84 -0.72
N ILE A 114 7.98 12.48 -0.88
CA ILE A 114 7.19 11.88 0.20
C ILE A 114 7.64 10.43 0.44
N GLY A 115 7.90 9.66 -0.62
CA GLY A 115 8.36 8.29 -0.54
C GLY A 115 9.67 8.14 0.23
N VAL A 116 10.64 9.01 0.01
CA VAL A 116 11.89 9.05 0.80
C VAL A 116 11.60 9.29 2.28
N SER A 117 10.69 10.21 2.61
CA SER A 117 10.29 10.47 4.00
C SER A 117 9.60 9.25 4.62
N VAL A 118 8.74 8.57 3.86
CA VAL A 118 8.07 7.33 4.28
C VAL A 118 9.08 6.20 4.52
N LEU A 119 10.05 5.99 3.63
CA LEU A 119 11.10 4.98 3.80
C LEU A 119 11.96 5.28 5.04
N ARG A 120 12.39 6.53 5.23
CA ARG A 120 13.14 6.93 6.43
C ARG A 120 12.33 6.71 7.71
N SER A 121 11.03 7.03 7.68
CA SER A 121 10.14 6.80 8.82
C SER A 121 9.95 5.31 9.09
N ALA A 122 9.83 4.49 8.05
CA ALA A 122 9.62 3.05 8.17
C ALA A 122 10.79 2.34 8.89
N VAL A 123 12.02 2.84 8.79
CA VAL A 123 13.19 2.28 9.50
C VAL A 123 13.42 2.89 10.88
N SER A 124 12.62 3.89 11.28
CA SER A 124 12.73 4.52 12.60
C SER A 124 11.95 3.75 13.66
N ASP A 125 12.35 3.88 14.94
CA ASP A 125 11.64 3.30 16.08
C ASP A 125 10.47 4.15 16.59
N SER A 126 10.10 5.18 15.87
CA SER A 126 8.96 6.04 16.19
C SER A 126 7.63 5.30 16.11
N ALA A 127 6.60 5.80 16.81
CA ALA A 127 5.25 5.27 16.70
C ALA A 127 4.72 5.37 15.26
N ALA A 128 5.02 6.47 14.55
CA ALA A 128 4.68 6.65 13.14
C ALA A 128 5.41 5.61 12.25
N GLY A 129 6.69 5.36 12.52
CA GLY A 129 7.47 4.33 11.82
C GLY A 129 6.88 2.94 11.96
N ARG A 130 6.44 2.57 13.18
CA ARG A 130 5.75 1.29 13.40
C ARG A 130 4.45 1.17 12.60
N LEU A 131 3.64 2.22 12.55
CA LEU A 131 2.39 2.24 11.77
C LEU A 131 2.65 2.09 10.27
N ILE A 132 3.63 2.82 9.74
CA ILE A 132 4.03 2.74 8.33
C ILE A 132 4.54 1.34 7.99
N ARG A 133 5.40 0.74 8.83
CA ARG A 133 5.87 -0.65 8.63
C ARG A 133 4.74 -1.65 8.60
N GLN A 134 3.80 -1.58 9.55
CA GLN A 134 2.63 -2.47 9.59
C GLN A 134 1.81 -2.34 8.30
N TYR A 135 1.54 -1.11 7.87
CA TYR A 135 0.83 -0.84 6.62
C TYR A 135 1.56 -1.42 5.41
N LEU A 136 2.85 -1.10 5.24
CA LEU A 136 3.63 -1.56 4.10
C LEU A 136 3.73 -3.10 4.06
N LEU A 137 4.06 -3.72 5.20
CA LEU A 137 4.17 -5.18 5.28
C LEU A 137 2.83 -5.86 5.01
N ARG A 138 1.73 -5.35 5.55
CA ARG A 138 0.42 -5.94 5.33
C ARG A 138 -0.07 -5.79 3.90
N GLU A 139 -0.03 -4.58 3.36
CA GLU A 139 -0.65 -4.29 2.07
C GLU A 139 0.23 -4.68 0.88
N LEU A 140 1.53 -4.35 0.91
CA LEU A 140 2.42 -4.70 -0.20
C LEU A 140 2.77 -6.18 -0.20
N LYS A 141 3.20 -6.73 0.96
CA LYS A 141 3.50 -8.15 1.06
C LYS A 141 2.26 -9.00 0.78
N GLY A 142 1.10 -8.60 1.31
CA GLY A 142 -0.16 -9.27 1.06
C GLY A 142 -0.57 -9.30 -0.42
N ALA A 143 -0.36 -8.20 -1.15
CA ALA A 143 -0.65 -8.14 -2.59
C ALA A 143 0.27 -9.07 -3.40
N ILE A 144 1.57 -9.09 -3.09
CA ILE A 144 2.54 -9.96 -3.77
C ILE A 144 2.28 -11.42 -3.42
N ARG A 145 2.09 -11.73 -2.12
CA ARG A 145 1.79 -13.08 -1.65
C ARG A 145 0.53 -13.63 -2.31
N GLY A 146 -0.55 -12.85 -2.32
CA GLY A 146 -1.80 -13.27 -2.97
C GLY A 146 -1.61 -13.65 -4.43
N ARG A 147 -0.81 -12.87 -5.18
CA ARG A 147 -0.50 -13.19 -6.58
C ARG A 147 0.30 -14.48 -6.74
N ILE A 148 1.19 -14.80 -5.79
CA ILE A 148 1.96 -16.05 -5.78
C ILE A 148 1.06 -17.23 -5.40
N GLU A 149 0.17 -17.07 -4.40
CA GLU A 149 -0.80 -18.10 -3.97
C GLU A 149 -1.80 -18.47 -5.09
N GLU A 150 -2.24 -17.52 -5.91
CA GLU A 150 -3.10 -17.75 -7.08
C GLU A 150 -2.47 -18.72 -8.09
N ARG A 151 -1.15 -18.90 -8.08
CA ARG A 151 -0.40 -19.85 -8.90
C ARG A 151 -0.23 -21.23 -8.24
N GLY A 152 -0.95 -21.48 -7.14
CA GLY A 152 -0.94 -22.76 -6.43
C GLY A 152 0.27 -22.99 -5.53
N ILE A 153 1.01 -21.93 -5.17
CA ILE A 153 2.14 -22.01 -4.25
C ILE A 153 1.64 -22.03 -2.81
N GLU A 154 2.26 -22.88 -2.01
CA GLU A 154 1.94 -23.05 -0.59
C GLU A 154 2.12 -21.72 0.18
N PRO A 155 1.21 -21.37 1.14
CA PRO A 155 1.19 -20.05 1.80
C PRO A 155 2.48 -19.64 2.49
N ALA A 156 3.22 -20.57 3.13
CA ALA A 156 4.48 -20.23 3.81
C ALA A 156 5.58 -19.89 2.79
N GLU A 157 5.65 -20.62 1.69
CA GLU A 157 6.59 -20.38 0.59
C GLU A 157 6.22 -19.07 -0.13
N ALA A 158 4.94 -18.81 -0.39
CA ALA A 158 4.46 -17.57 -0.98
C ALA A 158 4.81 -16.35 -0.10
N ASP A 159 4.71 -16.49 1.22
CA ASP A 159 5.08 -15.44 2.18
C ASP A 159 6.59 -15.14 2.15
N LEU A 160 7.43 -16.17 2.09
CA LEU A 160 8.88 -16.03 1.95
C LEU A 160 9.24 -15.33 0.64
N ARG A 161 8.71 -15.78 -0.49
CA ARG A 161 8.97 -15.19 -1.81
C ARG A 161 8.52 -13.74 -1.89
N ALA A 162 7.33 -13.41 -1.37
CA ALA A 162 6.86 -12.04 -1.28
C ALA A 162 7.80 -11.16 -0.46
N THR A 163 8.39 -11.70 0.63
CA THR A 163 9.38 -10.99 1.44
C THR A 163 10.67 -10.73 0.66
N LEU A 164 11.14 -11.71 -0.13
CA LEU A 164 12.33 -11.55 -0.98
C LEU A 164 12.12 -10.51 -2.08
N VAL A 165 10.94 -10.50 -2.72
CA VAL A 165 10.57 -9.45 -3.68
C VAL A 165 10.60 -8.07 -3.02
N LEU A 166 10.01 -7.92 -1.83
CA LEU A 166 10.05 -6.66 -1.08
C LEU A 166 11.47 -6.24 -0.71
N THR A 167 12.34 -7.20 -0.35
CA THR A 167 13.75 -6.93 -0.03
C THR A 167 14.47 -6.33 -1.23
N GLN A 168 14.29 -6.91 -2.42
CA GLN A 168 14.89 -6.40 -3.65
C GLN A 168 14.39 -4.99 -3.97
N MET A 169 13.07 -4.77 -3.91
CA MET A 169 12.48 -3.48 -4.24
C MET A 169 12.82 -2.39 -3.22
N ALA A 170 12.74 -2.69 -1.92
CA ALA A 170 13.06 -1.74 -0.86
C ALA A 170 14.56 -1.38 -0.89
N GLY A 171 15.43 -2.38 -1.06
CA GLY A 171 16.87 -2.16 -1.21
C GLY A 171 17.20 -1.24 -2.39
N ALA A 172 16.64 -1.51 -3.57
CA ALA A 172 16.84 -0.69 -4.75
C ALA A 172 16.37 0.78 -4.53
N LEU A 173 15.19 0.97 -3.93
CA LEU A 173 14.66 2.31 -3.66
C LEU A 173 15.48 3.06 -2.61
N ILE A 174 15.93 2.40 -1.55
CA ILE A 174 16.79 2.99 -0.53
C ILE A 174 18.14 3.40 -1.13
N ILE A 175 18.80 2.51 -1.85
CA ILE A 175 20.10 2.78 -2.47
C ILE A 175 19.99 3.93 -3.47
N ARG A 176 18.95 3.92 -4.33
CA ARG A 176 18.75 4.91 -5.39
C ARG A 176 18.33 6.28 -4.87
N HIS A 177 17.40 6.34 -3.92
CA HIS A 177 16.70 7.59 -3.56
C HIS A 177 16.99 8.10 -2.14
N VAL A 178 17.54 7.27 -1.25
CA VAL A 178 17.85 7.66 0.13
C VAL A 178 19.36 7.83 0.32
N LEU A 179 20.15 6.86 -0.17
CA LEU A 179 21.61 6.88 -0.07
C LEU A 179 22.29 7.49 -1.30
N GLU A 180 21.58 7.55 -2.42
CA GLU A 180 22.03 8.11 -3.70
C GLU A 180 23.40 7.54 -4.15
N LEU A 181 23.56 6.20 -3.98
CA LEU A 181 24.83 5.53 -4.31
C LEU A 181 24.97 5.28 -5.82
N GLU A 182 26.07 5.75 -6.37
CA GLU A 182 26.44 5.47 -7.75
C GLU A 182 27.05 4.06 -7.90
N PRO A 183 26.90 3.41 -9.08
CA PRO A 183 26.24 3.92 -10.30
C PRO A 183 24.71 3.76 -10.31
N LEU A 184 24.10 3.16 -9.27
CA LEU A 184 22.68 2.80 -9.28
C LEU A 184 21.76 4.02 -9.26
N ALA A 185 22.20 5.11 -8.63
CA ALA A 185 21.43 6.35 -8.54
C ALA A 185 21.19 7.01 -9.91
N SER A 186 22.17 6.93 -10.82
CA SER A 186 22.13 7.55 -12.15
C SER A 186 21.60 6.64 -13.27
N LEU A 187 21.43 5.33 -13.04
CA LEU A 187 20.88 4.45 -14.06
C LEU A 187 19.49 4.89 -14.49
N SER A 188 19.17 4.79 -15.77
CA SER A 188 17.80 4.97 -16.26
C SER A 188 16.85 3.90 -15.68
N VAL A 189 15.56 4.19 -15.67
CA VAL A 189 14.53 3.20 -15.26
C VAL A 189 14.64 1.91 -16.09
N ASP A 190 14.89 2.02 -17.38
CA ASP A 190 14.99 0.86 -18.27
C ASP A 190 16.21 0.01 -17.98
N GLU A 191 17.37 0.60 -17.77
CA GLU A 191 18.60 -0.10 -17.39
C GLU A 191 18.48 -0.79 -16.03
N LEU A 192 17.93 -0.10 -15.05
CA LEU A 192 17.73 -0.67 -13.71
C LEU A 192 16.68 -1.78 -13.74
N THR A 193 15.60 -1.59 -14.51
CA THR A 193 14.59 -2.64 -14.72
C THR A 193 15.20 -3.87 -15.35
N ALA A 194 16.03 -3.74 -16.39
CA ALA A 194 16.67 -4.88 -17.04
C ALA A 194 17.56 -5.69 -16.10
N ARG A 195 18.16 -5.04 -15.09
CA ARG A 195 19.03 -5.71 -14.11
C ARG A 195 18.28 -6.34 -12.94
N LEU A 196 17.22 -5.69 -12.44
CA LEU A 196 16.47 -6.16 -11.27
C LEU A 196 15.37 -7.16 -11.62
N ALA A 197 14.72 -7.00 -12.78
CA ALA A 197 13.58 -7.81 -13.15
C ALA A 197 13.82 -9.33 -13.13
N PRO A 198 14.96 -9.86 -13.61
CA PRO A 198 15.21 -11.29 -13.56
C PRO A 198 15.25 -11.86 -12.14
N ALA A 199 15.85 -11.15 -11.18
CA ALA A 199 15.89 -11.57 -9.78
C ALA A 199 14.51 -11.54 -9.13
N VAL A 200 13.74 -10.46 -9.39
CA VAL A 200 12.35 -10.33 -8.91
C VAL A 200 11.46 -11.42 -9.51
N GLN A 201 11.60 -11.70 -10.82
CA GLN A 201 10.88 -12.79 -11.49
C GLN A 201 11.23 -14.15 -10.88
N GLY A 202 12.52 -14.41 -10.65
CA GLY A 202 12.99 -15.65 -10.01
C GLY A 202 12.36 -15.88 -8.63
N HIS A 203 12.20 -14.84 -7.81
CA HIS A 203 11.48 -14.96 -6.54
C HIS A 203 9.98 -15.21 -6.73
N LEU A 204 9.35 -14.58 -7.72
CA LEU A 204 7.94 -14.81 -8.03
C LEU A 204 7.70 -16.25 -8.54
N ASP A 205 8.62 -16.80 -9.35
CA ASP A 205 8.52 -18.14 -9.93
C ASP A 205 9.02 -19.26 -9.01
N GLY A 206 9.86 -18.91 -8.02
CA GLY A 206 10.51 -19.86 -7.13
C GLY A 206 11.74 -20.53 -7.71
N VAL A 207 12.27 -19.99 -8.77
CA VAL A 207 13.57 -20.40 -9.29
C VAL A 207 14.64 -19.67 -8.47
N ALA A 208 15.42 -20.40 -7.68
CA ALA A 208 16.62 -19.84 -7.09
C ALA A 208 17.52 -19.35 -8.23
N ALA A 209 17.90 -18.07 -8.21
CA ALA A 209 18.89 -17.55 -9.12
C ALA A 209 20.18 -18.37 -8.91
N GLY A 210 20.46 -19.30 -9.81
CA GLY A 210 21.73 -20.02 -9.84
C GLY A 210 21.74 -21.50 -9.48
N THR A 211 20.89 -22.35 -10.11
CA THR A 211 21.26 -23.74 -10.34
C THR A 211 21.79 -23.91 -11.79
N GLY A 212 22.72 -23.04 -12.15
CA GLY A 212 23.63 -23.36 -13.23
C GLY A 212 24.57 -24.44 -12.70
N THR A 213 24.39 -25.68 -13.13
CA THR A 213 25.39 -26.75 -12.98
C THR A 213 26.73 -26.18 -13.45
N PRO A 214 27.80 -26.20 -12.64
CA PRO A 214 29.13 -25.85 -13.16
C PRO A 214 29.48 -26.76 -14.33
N PRO A 215 30.09 -26.24 -15.40
CA PRO A 215 30.58 -27.13 -16.49
C PRO A 215 31.60 -28.09 -15.89
N ALA A 216 31.44 -29.37 -16.26
CA ALA A 216 32.36 -30.47 -15.92
C ALA A 216 33.75 -30.25 -16.49
#